data_e9bc687334ebc4f873745b92958a8a5e
#
_entry.id   e9bc687334ebc4f873745b92958a8a5e
#
_cell.length_a   1.000
_cell.length_b   1.000
_cell.length_c   1.000
_cell.angle_alpha   90.00
_cell.angle_beta   90.00
_cell.angle_gamma   90.00
#
_symmetry.space_group_name_H-M   'P 1'
#
loop_
_entity.id
_entity.type
_entity.pdbx_description
1 polymer ?
#
loop_
_entity_poly.entity_id
_entity_poly.type
_entity_poly.pdbx_seq_one_letter_code
_entity_poly.pdbx_strand_id
1 'polypeptide(L)' 'MIAQAQVRDKTKRRSCYRVYWLRGDGRIDGAEIIRSEDDGEAMTVARGMTDGRSVEVWDRERFIGRLDHHIG' A
#
# COMPACT_ATOMS: atom_id res chain seq x y z
N MET A 1 -8.15 19.44 27.71
CA MET A 1 -7.81 19.05 27.05
C MET A 1 -7.71 18.29 26.64
N ILE A 2 -7.70 18.51 26.61
CA ILE A 2 -7.44 17.92 25.93
C ILE A 2 -7.37 17.08 25.48
N ALA A 3 -7.37 17.10 25.40
CA ALA A 3 -7.16 16.36 24.72
C ALA A 3 -7.11 15.60 24.28
N GLN A 4 -6.99 15.79 24.38
CA GLN A 4 -6.71 15.13 23.69
C GLN A 4 -7.09 14.29 23.09
N ALA A 5 -7.40 14.57 23.06
CA ALA A 5 -7.62 13.84 22.34
C ALA A 5 -7.55 13.56 21.45
N GLN A 6 -7.15 13.98 21.22
CA GLN A 6 -6.94 13.74 20.27
C GLN A 6 -6.41 13.17 19.82
N VAL A 7 -6.04 13.34 20.10
CA VAL A 7 -5.35 12.81 19.61
C VAL A 7 -5.41 11.85 19.30
N ARG A 8 -5.47 11.46 19.52
CA ARG A 8 -5.47 10.58 19.13
C ARG A 8 -5.86 10.15 18.18
N ASP A 9 -6.32 10.45 17.83
CA ASP A 9 -6.79 10.06 16.75
C ASP A 9 -5.91 10.20 15.71
N LYS A 10 -4.94 10.93 15.76
CA LYS A 10 -4.10 10.99 14.78
C LYS A 10 -3.46 9.74 14.55
N THR A 11 -3.23 8.98 15.50
CA THR A 11 -2.58 7.72 15.31
C THR A 11 -3.44 6.78 14.56
N LYS A 12 -4.74 7.04 14.56
CA LYS A 12 -5.60 6.18 13.83
C LYS A 12 -5.82 6.63 12.45
N ARG A 13 -5.17 7.71 12.05
CA ARG A 13 -5.39 8.24 10.76
C ARG A 13 -4.79 7.33 9.73
N ARG A 14 -5.50 7.04 8.71
CA ARG A 14 -5.01 6.20 7.66
C ARG A 14 -4.11 6.96 6.73
N SER A 15 -3.06 6.30 6.29
CA SER A 15 -2.14 6.87 5.35
C SER A 15 -2.54 6.45 3.94
N CYS A 16 -2.14 7.22 2.97
CA CYS A 16 -2.38 6.89 1.59
C CYS A 16 -1.14 6.19 1.06
N TYR A 17 -1.35 4.99 0.58
CA TYR A 17 -0.26 4.21 0.01
C TYR A 17 -0.50 4.10 -1.48
N ARG A 18 0.56 3.98 -2.25
CA ARG A 18 0.45 3.77 -3.68
C ARG A 18 0.81 2.35 -4.00
N VAL A 19 -0.02 1.74 -4.83
CA VAL A 19 0.24 0.39 -5.30
C VAL A 19 0.45 0.50 -6.79
N TYR A 20 1.64 0.12 -7.26
CA TYR A 20 1.95 0.16 -8.67
C TYR A 20 1.90 -1.25 -9.21
N TRP A 21 1.19 -1.44 -10.31
CA TRP A 21 1.19 -2.72 -11.02
C TRP A 21 2.35 -2.71 -12.00
N LEU A 22 3.05 -3.80 -12.07
CA LEU A 22 4.22 -3.91 -12.91
C LEU A 22 3.99 -4.91 -14.02
N ARG A 23 4.46 -4.56 -15.20
CA ARG A 23 4.41 -5.47 -16.34
C ARG A 23 5.55 -6.44 -16.21
N GLY A 24 5.54 -7.46 -17.06
CA GLY A 24 6.59 -8.45 -17.04
C GLY A 24 7.97 -7.86 -17.26
N ASP A 25 8.05 -6.72 -17.96
CA ASP A 25 9.33 -6.09 -18.22
C ASP A 25 9.73 -5.12 -17.12
N GLY A 26 8.96 -5.07 -16.04
CA GLY A 26 9.30 -4.23 -14.90
C GLY A 26 8.76 -2.82 -14.97
N ARG A 27 8.06 -2.48 -16.06
CA ARG A 27 7.51 -1.14 -16.17
C ARG A 27 6.20 -1.03 -15.44
N ILE A 28 5.93 0.18 -14.95
CA ILE A 28 4.67 0.42 -14.26
C ILE A 28 3.54 0.46 -15.27
N ASP A 29 2.54 -0.36 -15.02
CA ASP A 29 1.41 -0.50 -15.92
C ASP A 29 0.15 0.12 -15.34
N GLY A 30 0.20 0.62 -14.15
CA GLY A 30 -0.95 1.25 -13.52
C GLY A 30 -0.66 1.51 -12.08
N ALA A 31 -1.50 2.30 -11.46
CA ALA A 31 -1.32 2.65 -10.06
C ALA A 31 -2.66 2.90 -9.42
N GLU A 32 -2.71 2.64 -8.14
CA GLU A 32 -3.92 2.91 -7.39
C GLU A 32 -3.53 3.37 -6.00
N ILE A 33 -4.33 4.22 -5.41
CA ILE A 33 -4.09 4.70 -4.07
C ILE A 33 -5.01 3.95 -3.13
N ILE A 34 -4.42 3.38 -2.08
CA ILE A 34 -5.22 2.72 -1.07
C ILE A 34 -4.96 3.42 0.25
N ARG A 35 -5.89 3.28 1.17
CA ARG A 35 -5.74 3.86 2.49
C ARG A 35 -5.63 2.74 3.48
N SER A 36 -4.65 2.83 4.35
CA SER A 36 -4.42 1.79 5.33
C SER A 36 -3.85 2.40 6.59
N GLU A 37 -4.00 1.68 7.68
CA GLU A 37 -3.56 2.19 8.96
C GLU A 37 -2.07 1.99 9.16
N ASP A 38 -1.51 0.96 8.56
CA ASP A 38 -0.08 0.72 8.70
C ASP A 38 0.41 -0.08 7.50
N ASP A 39 1.71 -0.28 7.48
CA ASP A 39 2.34 -0.96 6.36
C ASP A 39 1.84 -2.39 6.20
N GLY A 40 1.62 -3.07 7.32
CA GLY A 40 1.17 -4.46 7.25
C GLY A 40 -0.19 -4.57 6.60
N GLU A 41 -1.09 -3.66 6.97
CA GLU A 41 -2.41 -3.68 6.37
C GLU A 41 -2.33 -3.33 4.90
N ALA A 42 -1.47 -2.37 4.55
CA ALA A 42 -1.33 -1.99 3.16
C ALA A 42 -0.85 -3.17 2.34
N MET A 43 0.10 -3.94 2.86
CA MET A 43 0.60 -5.10 2.15
C MET A 43 -0.48 -6.17 1.99
N THR A 44 -1.33 -6.33 3.01
CA THR A 44 -2.40 -7.29 2.93
C THR A 44 -3.39 -6.91 1.85
N VAL A 45 -3.74 -5.63 1.77
CA VAL A 45 -4.65 -5.17 0.74
C VAL A 45 -4.01 -5.35 -0.64
N ALA A 46 -2.74 -5.00 -0.75
CA ALA A 46 -2.05 -5.09 -2.03
C ALA A 46 -1.95 -6.53 -2.50
N ARG A 47 -1.86 -7.47 -1.57
CA ARG A 47 -1.77 -8.87 -1.94
C ARG A 47 -3.01 -9.30 -2.72
N GLY A 48 -4.16 -8.75 -2.39
CA GLY A 48 -5.38 -9.03 -3.11
C GLY A 48 -5.48 -8.33 -4.44
N MET A 49 -4.54 -7.43 -4.74
CA MET A 49 -4.58 -6.65 -5.95
C MET A 49 -3.62 -7.15 -7.03
N THR A 50 -2.89 -8.23 -6.77
CA THR A 50 -1.88 -8.66 -7.73
C THR A 50 -2.50 -9.09 -9.05
N ASP A 51 -3.58 -9.86 -8.98
CA ASP A 51 -4.34 -10.18 -10.20
C ASP A 51 -3.44 -10.54 -11.39
N GLY A 52 -2.49 -11.40 -11.17
CA GLY A 52 -1.62 -11.86 -12.25
C GLY A 52 -0.47 -10.95 -12.55
N ARG A 53 -0.31 -9.88 -11.80
CA ARG A 53 0.79 -8.94 -12.01
C ARG A 53 1.47 -8.68 -10.68
N SER A 54 2.75 -8.36 -10.75
CA SER A 54 3.46 -7.98 -9.54
C SER A 54 3.07 -6.56 -9.17
N VAL A 55 3.16 -6.25 -7.89
CA VAL A 55 2.85 -4.90 -7.43
C VAL A 55 3.93 -4.43 -6.47
N GLU A 56 4.11 -3.12 -6.42
CA GLU A 56 4.98 -2.49 -5.44
C GLU A 56 4.13 -1.57 -4.60
N VAL A 57 4.39 -1.53 -3.31
CA VAL A 57 3.64 -0.70 -2.38
C VAL A 57 4.56 0.37 -1.85
N TRP A 58 4.10 1.61 -1.94
CA TRP A 58 4.89 2.75 -1.52
C TRP A 58 4.08 3.66 -0.61
N ASP A 59 4.76 4.26 0.35
CA ASP A 59 4.18 5.28 1.19
C ASP A 59 4.96 6.54 0.84
N ARG A 60 4.47 7.29 -0.13
CA ARG A 60 5.14 8.46 -0.65
C ARG A 60 6.48 8.03 -1.23
N GLU A 61 7.58 8.46 -0.64
CA GLU A 61 8.88 8.11 -1.16
C GLU A 61 9.45 6.89 -0.49
N ARG A 62 8.70 6.28 0.42
CA ARG A 62 9.21 5.17 1.18
C ARG A 62 8.71 3.86 0.57
N PHE A 63 9.62 3.05 0.09
CA PHE A 63 9.26 1.76 -0.48
C PHE A 63 8.91 0.80 0.65
N ILE A 64 7.73 0.20 0.58
CA ILE A 64 7.28 -0.72 1.61
C ILE A 64 7.58 -2.16 1.25
N GLY A 65 7.27 -2.55 0.04
CA GLY A 65 7.52 -3.92 -0.35
C GLY A 65 7.03 -4.24 -1.73
N ARG A 66 7.33 -5.42 -2.19
CA ARG A 66 6.93 -5.88 -3.51
C ARG A 66 6.29 -7.24 -3.37
N LEU A 67 5.22 -7.45 -4.09
CA LEU A 67 4.53 -8.73 -4.12
C LEU A 67 4.55 -9.23 -5.55
N ASP A 68 5.21 -10.36 -5.76
CA ASP A 68 5.26 -10.94 -7.08
C ASP A 68 4.03 -11.80 -7.26
N HIS A 69 3.50 -11.80 -8.48
CA HIS A 69 2.36 -12.64 -8.70
C HIS A 69 2.85 -14.08 -8.83
N HIS A 70 1.98 -14.97 -8.42
CA HIS A 70 2.31 -16.36 -8.42
C HIS A 70 1.51 -17.05 -9.47
N ILE A 71 2.15 -17.83 -10.24
CA ILE A 71 1.45 -18.62 -11.16
C ILE A 71 1.44 -19.98 -10.62
N GLY A 72 0.46 -20.28 -10.08
CA GLY A 72 0.15 -21.52 -9.56
C GLY A 72 0.94 -22.60 -9.20
#